data_1445970875e0b6164abf340903dbdaeb
#
_entry.id   1445970875e0b6164abf340903dbdaeb
#
_cell.length_a   1.000
_cell.length_b   1.000
_cell.length_c   1.000
_cell.angle_alpha   90.00
_cell.angle_beta   90.00
_cell.angle_gamma   90.00
#
_symmetry.space_group_name_H-M   'P 1'
#
loop_
_entity.id
_entity.type
_entity.pdbx_description
1 polymer ?
#
loop_
_entity_poly.entity_id
_entity_poly.type
_entity_poly.pdbx_seq_one_letter_code
_entity_poly.pdbx_strand_id
1 'polypeptide(L)'
;MLRNSRIVLLLFTISFTSFAQSGKLEKGKESLKNSSSSASSSTSSPNSKRSSKSSNYTDEDSTFGSFFGELFIKLFAYTAYGVLVETPFEFKGRMHDAEIAHFAYENSTHGNFIYTDFINYSNVRFDFTNNFVMENRNLYGNNFGLDFRFLKRFSVDFGYLYVTEKSNLKRDYFSLYSALLKYHRIRTQNFDAWFGLGIMYIGCDVNKTSFGVGLGGELFVKKPISILFSHKWTNINNEEVHNTKMLLKYHIKKYHISSGYEHFKIGVSKINAFSVGVGASF
;
A
#
# COMPACT_ATOMS: atom_id res chain seq x y z
N MET A 1 13.66 -35.18 -7.26
CA MET A 1 13.71 -33.82 -6.68
C MET A 1 14.11 -32.70 -7.67
N LEU A 2 14.33 -32.99 -8.93
CA LEU A 2 14.82 -32.02 -9.94
C LEU A 2 13.76 -31.43 -10.90
N ARG A 3 12.47 -31.83 -10.76
CA ARG A 3 11.41 -31.43 -11.72
C ARG A 3 10.74 -30.10 -11.38
N ASN A 4 10.85 -29.64 -10.14
CA ASN A 4 10.21 -28.38 -9.69
C ASN A 4 11.12 -27.13 -9.86
N SER A 5 12.42 -27.32 -10.10
CA SER A 5 13.36 -26.21 -10.31
C SER A 5 13.20 -25.50 -11.67
N ARG A 6 12.63 -26.18 -12.67
CA ARG A 6 12.46 -25.60 -14.03
C ARG A 6 11.26 -24.65 -14.10
N ILE A 7 10.27 -24.80 -13.23
CA ILE A 7 9.08 -23.90 -13.20
C ILE A 7 9.44 -22.55 -12.57
N VAL A 8 10.35 -22.53 -11.61
CA VAL A 8 10.82 -21.26 -10.98
C VAL A 8 11.68 -20.46 -11.95
N LEU A 9 12.43 -21.09 -12.84
CA LEU A 9 13.27 -20.42 -13.84
C LEU A 9 12.43 -19.77 -14.97
N LEU A 10 11.27 -20.33 -15.30
CA LEU A 10 10.41 -19.83 -16.39
C LEU A 10 9.64 -18.55 -16.02
N LEU A 11 9.44 -18.28 -14.74
CA LEU A 11 8.83 -17.05 -14.23
C LEU A 11 9.74 -15.82 -14.28
N PHE A 12 11.05 -16.01 -14.53
CA PHE A 12 12.04 -14.94 -14.55
C PHE A 12 12.28 -14.31 -15.92
N THR A 13 11.64 -14.81 -17.00
CA THR A 13 11.87 -14.31 -18.37
C THR A 13 10.78 -13.35 -18.87
N ILE A 14 10.00 -12.71 -17.99
CA ILE A 14 9.14 -11.61 -18.42
C ILE A 14 10.04 -10.39 -18.66
N SER A 15 10.44 -10.23 -19.90
CA SER A 15 11.19 -9.06 -20.39
C SER A 15 10.32 -7.81 -20.24
N PHE A 16 10.60 -7.00 -19.20
CA PHE A 16 10.02 -5.67 -19.09
C PHE A 16 10.64 -4.75 -20.14
N THR A 17 10.00 -4.64 -21.30
CA THR A 17 10.26 -3.54 -22.22
C THR A 17 9.58 -2.29 -21.69
N SER A 18 10.12 -1.67 -20.65
CA SER A 18 9.69 -0.35 -20.24
C SER A 18 10.42 0.69 -21.10
N PHE A 19 9.67 1.41 -21.93
CA PHE A 19 10.16 2.62 -22.56
C PHE A 19 10.52 3.62 -21.46
N ALA A 20 11.79 3.89 -21.31
CA ALA A 20 12.33 4.84 -20.35
C ALA A 20 11.95 6.26 -20.78
N GLN A 21 10.78 6.76 -20.34
CA GLN A 21 10.52 8.19 -20.35
C GLN A 21 11.37 8.81 -19.25
N SER A 22 12.40 9.53 -19.63
CA SER A 22 13.22 10.35 -18.75
C SER A 22 12.40 11.53 -18.20
N GLY A 23 12.60 11.88 -16.93
CA GLY A 23 11.93 13.02 -16.28
C GLY A 23 10.57 12.71 -15.65
N LYS A 24 10.26 11.46 -15.31
CA LYS A 24 9.03 11.10 -14.61
C LYS A 24 8.92 11.74 -13.23
N LEU A 25 10.00 11.74 -12.45
CA LEU A 25 10.00 12.33 -11.11
C LEU A 25 9.86 13.85 -11.17
N GLU A 26 10.53 14.52 -12.11
CA GLU A 26 10.42 15.97 -12.31
C GLU A 26 8.98 16.37 -12.64
N LYS A 27 8.37 15.75 -13.66
CA LYS A 27 6.97 15.99 -14.03
C LYS A 27 5.99 15.75 -12.88
N GLY A 28 6.19 14.66 -12.13
CA GLY A 28 5.36 14.36 -10.96
C GLY A 28 5.47 15.43 -9.88
N LYS A 29 6.67 15.87 -9.54
CA LYS A 29 6.90 16.92 -8.54
C LYS A 29 6.34 18.27 -9.00
N GLU A 30 6.49 18.62 -10.27
CA GLU A 30 5.95 19.87 -10.83
C GLU A 30 4.43 19.91 -10.76
N SER A 31 3.74 18.80 -11.08
CA SER A 31 2.28 18.75 -10.95
C SER A 31 1.82 18.96 -9.50
N LEU A 32 2.56 18.44 -8.53
CA LEU A 32 2.26 18.64 -7.10
C LEU A 32 2.53 20.07 -6.62
N LYS A 33 3.43 20.82 -7.27
CA LYS A 33 3.70 22.22 -6.94
C LYS A 33 2.67 23.19 -7.56
N ASN A 34 2.26 22.96 -8.81
CA ASN A 34 1.60 23.93 -9.66
C ASN A 34 0.07 23.97 -9.52
N SER A 35 -0.55 23.01 -8.85
CA SER A 35 -2.01 22.96 -8.68
C SER A 35 -2.59 24.07 -7.76
N SER A 36 -1.73 24.90 -7.16
CA SER A 36 -2.15 26.06 -6.36
C SER A 36 -2.36 27.36 -7.15
N SER A 37 -2.07 27.39 -8.46
CA SER A 37 -2.06 28.62 -9.27
C SER A 37 -3.19 28.77 -10.30
N SER A 38 -4.13 27.84 -10.40
CA SER A 38 -5.24 27.93 -11.35
C SER A 38 -6.60 28.34 -10.75
N ALA A 39 -6.56 29.01 -9.59
CA ALA A 39 -7.75 29.66 -9.02
C ALA A 39 -7.61 31.20 -9.10
N SER A 40 -7.55 31.76 -10.29
CA SER A 40 -7.75 33.22 -10.43
C SER A 40 -8.46 33.54 -11.73
N SER A 41 -9.62 34.19 -11.51
CA SER A 41 -10.36 35.06 -12.41
C SER A 41 -11.20 34.41 -13.53
N SER A 42 -12.48 34.24 -13.21
CA SER A 42 -13.50 34.81 -14.05
C SER A 42 -14.68 35.32 -13.20
N THR A 43 -14.66 36.61 -13.00
CA THR A 43 -15.79 37.45 -12.55
C THR A 43 -16.86 37.44 -13.63
N SER A 44 -18.11 37.10 -13.29
CA SER A 44 -19.30 37.90 -13.64
C SER A 44 -20.58 37.09 -13.37
N SER A 45 -21.30 37.61 -12.41
CA SER A 45 -22.74 37.87 -12.26
C SER A 45 -23.83 36.87 -12.61
N PRO A 46 -24.92 36.95 -11.86
CA PRO A 46 -25.86 35.86 -11.69
C PRO A 46 -27.06 35.93 -12.63
N ASN A 47 -27.56 34.82 -13.09
CA ASN A 47 -28.99 34.72 -13.31
C ASN A 47 -29.52 33.27 -13.26
N SER A 48 -30.64 33.19 -12.60
CA SER A 48 -31.49 32.06 -12.35
C SER A 48 -31.90 31.27 -13.59
N LYS A 49 -31.96 29.91 -13.50
CA LYS A 49 -33.22 29.15 -13.72
C LYS A 49 -33.01 27.68 -13.56
N ARG A 50 -33.87 27.08 -12.75
CA ARG A 50 -34.13 25.64 -12.66
C ARG A 50 -34.39 25.03 -14.02
N SER A 51 -33.75 23.90 -14.32
CA SER A 51 -34.36 22.84 -15.12
C SER A 51 -33.59 21.52 -14.95
N SER A 52 -34.29 20.56 -14.46
CA SER A 52 -33.92 19.15 -14.47
C SER A 52 -33.82 18.65 -15.91
N LYS A 53 -32.66 18.11 -16.28
CA LYS A 53 -32.60 17.15 -17.41
C LYS A 53 -31.40 16.20 -17.24
N SER A 54 -31.73 14.95 -17.06
CA SER A 54 -30.91 13.79 -17.31
C SER A 54 -30.24 13.90 -18.68
N SER A 55 -28.94 13.78 -18.75
CA SER A 55 -28.26 13.45 -20.00
C SER A 55 -27.10 12.51 -19.72
N ASN A 56 -27.26 11.29 -20.25
CA ASN A 56 -26.21 10.31 -20.44
C ASN A 56 -25.06 10.96 -21.22
N TYR A 57 -23.85 10.88 -20.65
CA TYR A 57 -22.60 10.96 -21.41
C TYR A 57 -21.80 9.69 -21.08
N THR A 58 -21.69 8.86 -22.08
CA THR A 58 -20.78 7.73 -22.18
C THR A 58 -19.40 8.28 -22.51
N ASP A 59 -18.49 8.27 -21.55
CA ASP A 59 -17.06 8.37 -21.78
C ASP A 59 -16.41 7.06 -21.33
N GLU A 60 -15.88 6.31 -22.30
CA GLU A 60 -15.34 4.96 -22.12
C GLU A 60 -14.07 4.88 -21.27
N ASP A 61 -13.44 5.99 -20.89
CA ASP A 61 -12.23 6.02 -20.05
C ASP A 61 -12.48 6.12 -18.54
N SER A 62 -13.73 6.32 -18.11
CA SER A 62 -14.10 6.43 -16.70
C SER A 62 -14.54 5.12 -16.04
N THR A 63 -14.77 4.07 -16.83
CA THR A 63 -15.40 2.83 -16.35
C THR A 63 -14.53 2.08 -15.35
N PHE A 64 -13.21 2.09 -15.54
CA PHE A 64 -12.28 1.41 -14.62
C PHE A 64 -12.16 2.15 -13.28
N GLY A 65 -12.06 3.46 -13.31
CA GLY A 65 -12.04 4.30 -12.11
C GLY A 65 -13.36 4.30 -11.34
N SER A 66 -14.49 4.31 -12.07
CA SER A 66 -15.83 4.22 -11.50
C SER A 66 -16.11 2.85 -10.87
N PHE A 67 -15.72 1.76 -11.54
CA PHE A 67 -15.86 0.40 -11.01
C PHE A 67 -15.06 0.19 -9.72
N PHE A 68 -13.81 0.67 -9.69
CA PHE A 68 -13.01 0.60 -8.47
C PHE A 68 -13.51 1.56 -7.39
N GLY A 69 -14.01 2.74 -7.75
CA GLY A 69 -14.65 3.67 -6.84
C GLY A 69 -15.91 3.07 -6.20
N GLU A 70 -16.77 2.45 -6.99
CA GLU A 70 -17.98 1.79 -6.51
C GLU A 70 -17.67 0.52 -5.69
N LEU A 71 -16.72 -0.29 -6.14
CA LEU A 71 -16.22 -1.45 -5.38
C LEU A 71 -15.60 -0.99 -4.05
N PHE A 72 -14.89 0.12 -4.07
CA PHE A 72 -14.26 0.70 -2.89
C PHE A 72 -15.30 1.24 -1.91
N ILE A 73 -16.33 1.95 -2.39
CA ILE A 73 -17.43 2.46 -1.56
C ILE A 73 -18.22 1.29 -0.96
N LYS A 74 -18.51 0.25 -1.76
CA LYS A 74 -19.17 -0.98 -1.26
C LYS A 74 -18.29 -1.71 -0.26
N LEU A 75 -17.00 -1.89 -0.56
CA LEU A 75 -16.05 -2.53 0.36
C LEU A 75 -15.89 -1.70 1.64
N PHE A 76 -15.83 -0.39 1.53
CA PHE A 76 -15.76 0.52 2.68
C PHE A 76 -17.06 0.50 3.50
N ALA A 77 -18.23 0.50 2.87
CA ALA A 77 -19.52 0.39 3.55
C ALA A 77 -19.68 -0.98 4.25
N TYR A 78 -19.31 -2.07 3.56
CA TYR A 78 -19.29 -3.41 4.17
C TYR A 78 -18.25 -3.51 5.28
N THR A 79 -17.09 -2.89 5.11
CA THR A 79 -16.02 -2.87 6.10
C THR A 79 -16.40 -2.00 7.29
N ALA A 80 -17.01 -0.83 7.07
CA ALA A 80 -17.52 0.05 8.13
C ALA A 80 -18.65 -0.62 8.92
N TYR A 81 -19.57 -1.30 8.23
CA TYR A 81 -20.60 -2.10 8.90
C TYR A 81 -19.98 -3.23 9.71
N GLY A 82 -19.04 -3.96 9.12
CA GLY A 82 -18.33 -5.04 9.79
C GLY A 82 -17.33 -4.57 10.86
N VAL A 83 -16.92 -3.28 10.87
CA VAL A 83 -16.11 -2.69 11.97
C VAL A 83 -16.95 -2.48 13.22
N LEU A 84 -18.23 -2.13 13.03
CA LEU A 84 -19.15 -1.87 14.15
C LEU A 84 -19.85 -3.13 14.66
N VAL A 85 -19.97 -4.16 13.84
CA VAL A 85 -20.69 -5.40 14.17
C VAL A 85 -19.80 -6.60 13.94
N GLU A 86 -19.48 -7.35 14.98
CA GLU A 86 -18.80 -8.65 14.85
C GLU A 86 -19.75 -9.63 14.13
N THR A 87 -19.29 -10.19 13.03
CA THR A 87 -20.10 -11.19 12.33
C THR A 87 -20.18 -12.48 13.16
N PRO A 88 -21.26 -13.28 13.02
CA PRO A 88 -21.35 -14.60 13.68
C PRO A 88 -20.16 -15.53 13.36
N PHE A 89 -19.54 -15.34 12.21
CA PHE A 89 -18.35 -16.08 11.79
C PHE A 89 -17.11 -15.68 12.62
N GLU A 90 -16.96 -14.41 12.92
CA GLU A 90 -15.89 -13.88 13.76
C GLU A 90 -16.05 -14.34 15.21
N PHE A 91 -17.27 -14.32 15.72
CA PHE A 91 -17.61 -14.79 17.06
C PHE A 91 -17.37 -16.30 17.19
N LYS A 92 -17.77 -17.10 16.20
CA LYS A 92 -17.52 -18.54 16.17
C LYS A 92 -16.04 -18.89 15.94
N GLY A 93 -15.31 -18.05 15.18
CA GLY A 93 -13.89 -18.23 14.86
C GLY A 93 -12.92 -17.78 15.96
N ARG A 94 -13.42 -17.30 17.12
CA ARG A 94 -12.62 -16.81 18.25
C ARG A 94 -11.61 -15.71 17.86
N MET A 95 -11.94 -14.84 16.90
CA MET A 95 -11.03 -13.79 16.48
C MET A 95 -10.72 -12.78 17.61
N HIS A 96 -11.58 -12.65 18.61
CA HIS A 96 -11.36 -11.82 19.79
C HIS A 96 -10.22 -12.34 20.67
N ASP A 97 -9.97 -13.67 20.67
CA ASP A 97 -8.90 -14.33 21.44
C ASP A 97 -7.57 -14.37 20.67
N ALA A 98 -7.52 -13.82 19.46
CA ALA A 98 -6.31 -13.81 18.66
C ALA A 98 -5.21 -12.99 19.34
N GLU A 99 -4.09 -13.62 19.64
CA GLU A 99 -2.88 -12.99 20.17
C GLU A 99 -1.84 -12.82 19.09
N ILE A 100 -0.99 -11.80 19.22
CA ILE A 100 0.04 -11.49 18.23
C ILE A 100 1.21 -12.43 18.44
N ALA A 101 1.59 -13.20 17.40
CA ALA A 101 2.82 -13.98 17.39
C ALA A 101 4.03 -13.03 17.25
N HIS A 102 5.19 -13.37 17.83
CA HIS A 102 6.41 -12.57 17.71
C HIS A 102 6.90 -12.50 16.25
N PHE A 103 6.63 -13.52 15.46
CA PHE A 103 6.88 -13.53 14.01
C PHE A 103 5.88 -14.47 13.31
N ALA A 104 5.71 -14.26 12.01
CA ALA A 104 4.80 -15.07 11.22
C ALA A 104 5.19 -16.57 11.26
N TYR A 105 4.19 -17.45 11.40
CA TYR A 105 4.36 -18.90 11.50
C TYR A 105 5.13 -19.38 12.75
N GLU A 106 5.16 -18.60 13.81
CA GLU A 106 5.75 -19.01 15.09
C GLU A 106 5.00 -20.24 15.64
N ASN A 107 5.74 -21.32 15.89
CA ASN A 107 5.24 -22.57 16.48
C ASN A 107 3.97 -23.16 15.84
N SER A 108 3.54 -22.68 14.68
CA SER A 108 2.33 -23.13 14.02
C SER A 108 2.43 -23.10 12.50
N THR A 109 1.37 -23.55 11.83
CA THR A 109 1.15 -23.34 10.40
C THR A 109 0.41 -22.05 10.10
N HIS A 110 0.02 -21.31 11.13
CA HIS A 110 -0.79 -20.09 11.06
C HIS A 110 0.11 -18.83 10.94
N GLY A 111 -0.46 -17.75 10.45
CA GLY A 111 0.25 -16.52 10.13
C GLY A 111 0.67 -15.67 11.33
N ASN A 112 0.08 -14.48 11.44
CA ASN A 112 0.45 -13.48 12.46
C ASN A 112 -0.23 -13.68 13.81
N PHE A 113 -1.26 -14.51 13.90
CA PHE A 113 -2.09 -14.65 15.11
C PHE A 113 -2.13 -16.09 15.61
N ILE A 114 -2.12 -16.21 16.93
CA ILE A 114 -2.18 -17.49 17.67
C ILE A 114 -3.45 -17.47 18.52
N TYR A 115 -4.10 -18.62 18.62
CA TYR A 115 -5.35 -18.86 19.37
C TYR A 115 -5.11 -19.94 20.42
N THR A 116 -4.28 -19.64 21.42
CA THR A 116 -3.94 -20.60 22.46
C THR A 116 -4.08 -19.94 23.83
N ASP A 117 -4.89 -20.53 24.71
CA ASP A 117 -5.20 -20.00 26.04
C ASP A 117 -4.04 -20.11 27.06
N PHE A 118 -2.89 -20.67 26.68
CA PHE A 118 -1.88 -21.12 27.64
C PHE A 118 -0.55 -20.39 27.61
N ILE A 119 -0.35 -19.40 26.76
CA ILE A 119 0.95 -18.72 26.62
C ILE A 119 0.74 -17.22 26.66
N ASN A 120 1.39 -16.54 27.60
CA ASN A 120 1.46 -15.09 27.62
C ASN A 120 2.32 -14.61 26.45
N TYR A 121 1.68 -14.26 25.32
CA TYR A 121 2.32 -13.63 24.20
C TYR A 121 2.48 -12.13 24.46
N SER A 122 3.56 -11.57 23.94
CA SER A 122 3.78 -10.13 23.98
C SER A 122 2.70 -9.43 23.15
N ASN A 123 2.06 -8.40 23.72
CA ASN A 123 1.14 -7.53 22.97
C ASN A 123 1.90 -6.54 22.06
N VAL A 124 3.21 -6.69 21.95
CA VAL A 124 4.09 -5.76 21.22
C VAL A 124 4.91 -6.54 20.20
N ARG A 125 4.93 -6.05 18.96
CA ARG A 125 5.73 -6.60 17.87
C ARG A 125 6.22 -5.48 16.96
N PHE A 126 7.48 -5.58 16.53
CA PHE A 126 8.09 -4.71 15.55
C PHE A 126 8.37 -5.49 14.26
N ASP A 127 7.85 -5.02 13.15
CA ASP A 127 8.11 -5.56 11.82
C ASP A 127 8.89 -4.54 10.99
N PHE A 128 10.13 -4.85 10.66
CA PHE A 128 10.98 -4.04 9.78
C PHE A 128 10.99 -4.63 8.39
N THR A 129 10.89 -3.78 7.38
CA THR A 129 10.99 -4.17 5.98
C THR A 129 11.83 -3.17 5.21
N ASN A 130 12.66 -3.66 4.31
CA ASN A 130 13.43 -2.83 3.41
C ASN A 130 13.41 -3.45 2.02
N ASN A 131 12.77 -2.76 1.08
CA ASN A 131 12.60 -3.22 -0.30
C ASN A 131 13.37 -2.30 -1.25
N PHE A 132 14.26 -2.86 -2.02
CA PHE A 132 14.81 -2.19 -3.19
C PHE A 132 13.79 -2.24 -4.33
N VAL A 133 13.48 -1.10 -4.92
CA VAL A 133 12.50 -0.94 -5.99
C VAL A 133 13.19 -0.44 -7.26
N MET A 134 12.85 -1.01 -8.40
CA MET A 134 13.47 -0.65 -9.67
C MET A 134 12.42 -0.75 -10.80
N GLU A 135 12.21 0.34 -11.53
CA GLU A 135 11.44 0.35 -12.78
C GLU A 135 12.36 0.06 -13.97
N ASN A 136 13.51 0.70 -13.99
CA ASN A 136 14.53 0.54 -15.05
C ASN A 136 15.90 0.93 -14.50
N ARG A 137 16.96 0.88 -15.33
CA ARG A 137 18.34 1.20 -14.93
C ARG A 137 18.53 2.64 -14.44
N ASN A 138 17.64 3.54 -14.84
CA ASN A 138 17.75 4.96 -14.51
C ASN A 138 16.81 5.36 -13.36
N LEU A 139 15.76 4.57 -13.07
CA LEU A 139 14.78 4.85 -12.04
C LEU A 139 14.73 3.68 -11.04
N TYR A 140 15.27 3.93 -9.87
CA TYR A 140 15.35 2.97 -8.78
C TYR A 140 15.27 3.67 -7.42
N GLY A 141 15.07 2.91 -6.37
CA GLY A 141 14.93 3.48 -5.04
C GLY A 141 14.88 2.45 -3.95
N ASN A 142 14.47 2.90 -2.78
CA ASN A 142 14.33 2.09 -1.60
C ASN A 142 13.02 2.42 -0.88
N ASN A 143 12.32 1.41 -0.40
CA ASN A 143 11.07 1.51 0.33
C ASN A 143 11.24 0.82 1.68
N PHE A 144 11.47 1.63 2.71
CA PHE A 144 11.59 1.19 4.10
C PHE A 144 10.23 1.24 4.77
N GLY A 145 9.93 0.24 5.60
CA GLY A 145 8.73 0.16 6.42
C GLY A 145 9.04 -0.33 7.82
N LEU A 146 8.36 0.27 8.78
CA LEU A 146 8.34 -0.14 10.18
C LEU A 146 6.89 -0.21 10.64
N ASP A 147 6.42 -1.40 11.02
CA ASP A 147 5.11 -1.60 11.63
C ASP A 147 5.31 -1.92 13.11
N PHE A 148 4.80 -1.07 13.96
CA PHE A 148 4.82 -1.23 15.42
C PHE A 148 3.42 -1.60 15.90
N ARG A 149 3.21 -2.88 16.23
CA ARG A 149 1.99 -3.41 16.84
C ARG A 149 2.12 -3.30 18.34
N PHE A 150 1.24 -2.56 18.97
CA PHE A 150 1.26 -2.31 20.42
C PHE A 150 0.01 -2.82 21.14
N LEU A 151 -1.02 -3.19 20.40
CA LEU A 151 -2.25 -3.83 20.89
C LEU A 151 -2.71 -4.89 19.89
N LYS A 152 -3.59 -5.78 20.34
CA LYS A 152 -4.14 -6.87 19.52
C LYS A 152 -4.76 -6.39 18.19
N ARG A 153 -5.25 -5.13 18.13
CA ARG A 153 -5.96 -4.56 16.97
C ARG A 153 -5.28 -3.33 16.38
N PHE A 154 -4.32 -2.74 17.05
CA PHE A 154 -3.73 -1.47 16.63
C PHE A 154 -2.25 -1.61 16.34
N SER A 155 -1.82 -0.95 15.28
CA SER A 155 -0.41 -0.74 14.99
C SER A 155 -0.17 0.65 14.41
N VAL A 156 1.07 1.12 14.51
CA VAL A 156 1.56 2.33 13.84
C VAL A 156 2.51 1.92 12.74
N ASP A 157 2.21 2.33 11.53
CA ASP A 157 3.00 2.04 10.34
C ASP A 157 3.76 3.28 9.91
N PHE A 158 5.08 3.22 9.97
CA PHE A 158 5.97 4.23 9.41
C PHE A 158 6.52 3.73 8.09
N GLY A 159 6.46 4.56 7.06
CA GLY A 159 7.00 4.28 5.74
C GLY A 159 7.91 5.39 5.25
N TYR A 160 8.99 5.01 4.61
CA TYR A 160 9.89 5.92 3.92
C TYR A 160 10.21 5.38 2.53
N LEU A 161 9.73 6.06 1.51
CA LEU A 161 10.04 5.77 0.11
C LEU A 161 11.02 6.82 -0.40
N TYR A 162 12.13 6.37 -0.93
CA TYR A 162 13.11 7.19 -1.64
C TYR A 162 13.32 6.63 -3.03
N VAL A 163 13.08 7.44 -4.05
CA VAL A 163 13.26 7.07 -5.46
C VAL A 163 14.16 8.09 -6.14
N THR A 164 15.08 7.63 -6.94
CA THR A 164 15.98 8.46 -7.74
C THR A 164 15.87 8.13 -9.22
N GLU A 165 15.91 9.17 -10.04
CA GLU A 165 15.91 9.08 -11.49
C GLU A 165 17.20 9.74 -12.04
N LYS A 166 17.94 8.99 -12.84
CA LYS A 166 19.12 9.48 -13.56
C LYS A 166 18.69 9.87 -14.98
N SER A 167 18.82 11.15 -15.31
CA SER A 167 18.77 11.64 -16.69
C SER A 167 20.18 11.96 -17.16
N ASN A 168 20.38 12.14 -18.47
CA ASN A 168 21.71 12.37 -19.07
C ASN A 168 22.47 13.56 -18.46
N LEU A 169 21.79 14.57 -17.96
CA LEU A 169 22.38 15.81 -17.44
C LEU A 169 22.06 16.08 -15.97
N LYS A 170 21.10 15.36 -15.37
CA LYS A 170 20.60 15.66 -14.03
C LYS A 170 20.20 14.38 -13.30
N ARG A 171 20.38 14.38 -11.99
CA ARG A 171 19.81 13.37 -11.11
C ARG A 171 18.66 14.00 -10.33
N ASP A 172 17.50 13.40 -10.41
CA ASP A 172 16.32 13.81 -9.67
C ASP A 172 15.94 12.79 -8.60
N TYR A 173 15.29 13.24 -7.53
CA TYR A 173 14.91 12.39 -6.43
C TYR A 173 13.56 12.81 -5.84
N PHE A 174 12.91 11.82 -5.25
CA PHE A 174 11.62 11.97 -4.60
C PHE A 174 11.63 11.22 -3.27
N SER A 175 11.11 11.83 -2.23
CA SER A 175 10.93 11.19 -0.93
C SER A 175 9.52 11.35 -0.41
N LEU A 176 8.95 10.25 0.08
CA LEU A 176 7.63 10.19 0.70
C LEU A 176 7.75 9.52 2.07
N TYR A 177 7.34 10.24 3.09
CA TYR A 177 7.21 9.74 4.45
C TYR A 177 5.74 9.48 4.74
N SER A 178 5.43 8.39 5.43
CA SER A 178 4.07 8.08 5.88
C SER A 178 4.07 7.62 7.33
N ALA A 179 3.09 8.06 8.10
CA ALA A 179 2.81 7.58 9.44
C ALA A 179 1.31 7.34 9.55
N LEU A 180 0.91 6.07 9.65
CA LEU A 180 -0.49 5.64 9.70
C LEU A 180 -0.77 4.87 10.98
N LEU A 181 -1.83 5.23 11.67
CA LEU A 181 -2.45 4.40 12.70
C LEU A 181 -3.34 3.37 12.00
N LYS A 182 -3.01 2.10 12.11
CA LYS A 182 -3.74 0.99 11.52
C LYS A 182 -4.65 0.32 12.53
N TYR A 183 -5.81 -0.10 12.06
CA TYR A 183 -6.70 -0.97 12.78
C TYR A 183 -6.83 -2.31 12.04
N HIS A 184 -6.40 -3.40 12.69
CA HIS A 184 -6.47 -4.76 12.17
C HIS A 184 -7.89 -5.30 12.39
N ARG A 185 -8.69 -5.23 11.33
CA ARG A 185 -10.10 -5.60 11.37
C ARG A 185 -10.31 -7.10 11.29
N ILE A 186 -9.63 -7.75 10.35
CA ILE A 186 -9.71 -9.20 10.15
C ILE A 186 -8.41 -9.81 10.68
N ARG A 187 -8.54 -10.70 11.65
CA ARG A 187 -7.41 -11.32 12.34
C ARG A 187 -7.63 -12.82 12.40
N THR A 188 -7.65 -13.49 11.24
CA THR A 188 -7.76 -14.94 11.18
C THR A 188 -6.38 -15.60 11.19
N GLN A 189 -6.38 -16.91 11.34
CA GLN A 189 -5.16 -17.72 11.28
C GLN A 189 -4.39 -17.53 9.96
N ASN A 190 -5.11 -17.31 8.85
CA ASN A 190 -4.52 -17.27 7.52
C ASN A 190 -4.63 -15.88 6.86
N PHE A 191 -5.35 -14.94 7.46
CA PHE A 191 -5.56 -13.64 6.84
C PHE A 191 -5.60 -12.53 7.88
N ASP A 192 -4.76 -11.52 7.68
CA ASP A 192 -4.68 -10.29 8.45
C ASP A 192 -5.03 -9.13 7.53
N ALA A 193 -6.12 -8.41 7.82
CA ALA A 193 -6.51 -7.24 7.03
C ALA A 193 -6.70 -6.02 7.90
N TRP A 194 -6.23 -4.89 7.41
CA TRP A 194 -6.22 -3.64 8.13
C TRP A 194 -6.62 -2.45 7.25
N PHE A 195 -7.08 -1.41 7.88
CA PHE A 195 -7.15 -0.06 7.32
C PHE A 195 -6.47 0.92 8.28
N GLY A 196 -6.02 2.04 7.77
CA GLY A 196 -5.28 3.02 8.56
C GLY A 196 -5.50 4.44 8.07
N LEU A 197 -5.33 5.36 9.01
CA LEU A 197 -5.43 6.80 8.80
C LEU A 197 -4.20 7.48 9.39
N GLY A 198 -3.74 8.55 8.78
CA GLY A 198 -2.58 9.25 9.30
C GLY A 198 -2.12 10.40 8.42
N ILE A 199 -0.84 10.63 8.43
CA ILE A 199 -0.21 11.73 7.70
C ILE A 199 0.82 11.20 6.71
N MET A 200 0.94 11.89 5.58
CA MET A 200 1.98 11.69 4.58
C MET A 200 2.66 13.02 4.28
N TYR A 201 3.99 12.98 4.24
CA TYR A 201 4.81 14.14 3.92
C TYR A 201 5.67 13.84 2.70
N ILE A 202 5.57 14.70 1.69
CA ILE A 202 6.46 14.66 0.52
C ILE A 202 7.57 15.65 0.76
N GLY A 203 8.79 15.12 0.81
CA GLY A 203 10.02 15.91 0.92
C GLY A 203 10.47 16.48 -0.41
N CYS A 204 11.75 16.83 -0.46
CA CYS A 204 12.40 17.43 -1.62
C CYS A 204 11.73 18.76 -2.01
N ASP A 205 11.63 19.07 -3.25
CA ASP A 205 11.13 20.36 -3.74
C ASP A 205 9.62 20.64 -3.48
N VAL A 206 8.85 19.64 -3.05
CA VAL A 206 7.39 19.80 -2.82
C VAL A 206 7.10 20.29 -1.41
N ASN A 207 7.72 19.69 -0.38
CA ASN A 207 7.63 20.09 1.03
C ASN A 207 6.18 20.28 1.52
N LYS A 208 5.32 19.28 1.30
CA LYS A 208 3.90 19.31 1.68
C LYS A 208 3.51 18.11 2.52
N THR A 209 2.70 18.40 3.53
CA THR A 209 2.05 17.38 4.37
C THR A 209 0.58 17.29 4.02
N SER A 210 0.04 16.08 4.01
CA SER A 210 -1.38 15.84 3.78
C SER A 210 -1.89 14.67 4.62
N PHE A 211 -3.20 14.60 4.77
CA PHE A 211 -3.87 13.45 5.35
C PHE A 211 -3.74 12.24 4.44
N GLY A 212 -3.38 11.10 5.01
CA GLY A 212 -3.19 9.86 4.31
C GLY A 212 -4.12 8.76 4.80
N VAL A 213 -4.51 7.92 3.88
CA VAL A 213 -5.35 6.75 4.14
C VAL A 213 -4.62 5.51 3.62
N GLY A 214 -4.82 4.39 4.27
CA GLY A 214 -4.24 3.13 3.82
C GLY A 214 -5.16 1.96 4.08
N LEU A 215 -5.06 0.96 3.22
CA LEU A 215 -5.66 -0.35 3.43
C LEU A 215 -4.69 -1.43 2.98
N GLY A 216 -4.85 -2.61 3.54
CA GLY A 216 -4.03 -3.73 3.14
C GLY A 216 -4.39 -5.01 3.87
N GLY A 217 -3.67 -6.06 3.52
CA GLY A 217 -3.79 -7.34 4.16
C GLY A 217 -2.66 -8.28 3.78
N GLU A 218 -2.49 -9.28 4.59
CA GLU A 218 -1.53 -10.35 4.36
C GLU A 218 -2.23 -11.69 4.41
N LEU A 219 -2.14 -12.45 3.32
CA LEU A 219 -2.69 -13.79 3.18
C LEU A 219 -1.57 -14.82 3.39
N PHE A 220 -1.70 -15.63 4.42
CA PHE A 220 -0.80 -16.72 4.75
C PHE A 220 -1.26 -18.00 4.06
N VAL A 221 -0.70 -18.27 2.88
CA VAL A 221 -1.16 -19.37 2.01
C VAL A 221 -0.78 -20.72 2.60
N LYS A 222 0.50 -20.90 2.88
CA LYS A 222 1.08 -22.11 3.49
C LYS A 222 2.48 -21.78 3.98
N LYS A 223 2.84 -22.22 5.19
CA LYS A 223 4.20 -22.05 5.71
C LYS A 223 5.22 -22.53 4.67
N PRO A 224 6.18 -21.72 4.28
CA PRO A 224 6.59 -20.43 4.81
C PRO A 224 6.15 -19.19 3.94
N ILE A 225 5.09 -19.29 3.15
CA ILE A 225 4.74 -18.32 2.11
C ILE A 225 3.54 -17.48 2.51
N SER A 226 3.65 -16.15 2.38
CA SER A 226 2.53 -15.22 2.44
C SER A 226 2.50 -14.25 1.26
N ILE A 227 1.34 -13.66 1.00
CA ILE A 227 1.12 -12.63 0.00
C ILE A 227 0.65 -11.38 0.72
N LEU A 228 1.40 -10.30 0.61
CA LEU A 228 1.07 -8.98 1.16
C LEU A 228 0.49 -8.11 0.04
N PHE A 229 -0.64 -7.49 0.33
CA PHE A 229 -1.18 -6.37 -0.42
C PHE A 229 -1.27 -5.15 0.48
N SER A 230 -0.89 -3.98 -0.03
CA SER A 230 -1.01 -2.70 0.66
C SER A 230 -1.23 -1.58 -0.34
N HIS A 231 -2.19 -0.71 -0.05
CA HIS A 231 -2.46 0.49 -0.83
C HIS A 231 -2.58 1.68 0.12
N LYS A 232 -1.72 2.69 -0.08
CA LYS A 232 -1.71 3.94 0.67
C LYS A 232 -1.92 5.09 -0.31
N TRP A 233 -2.77 6.04 0.05
CA TRP A 233 -3.03 7.20 -0.81
C TRP A 233 -3.22 8.49 0.00
N THR A 234 -2.92 9.58 -0.65
CA THR A 234 -3.12 10.94 -0.16
C THR A 234 -3.39 11.87 -1.33
N ASN A 235 -3.97 13.01 -1.06
CA ASN A 235 -4.18 14.07 -2.04
C ASN A 235 -3.40 15.32 -1.62
N ILE A 236 -2.56 15.82 -2.50
CA ILE A 236 -1.74 17.01 -2.27
C ILE A 236 -1.96 17.99 -3.43
N ASN A 237 -2.45 19.19 -3.12
CA ASN A 237 -2.76 20.22 -4.11
C ASN A 237 -3.67 19.71 -5.25
N ASN A 238 -4.71 18.93 -4.93
CA ASN A 238 -5.64 18.29 -5.86
C ASN A 238 -5.03 17.21 -6.76
N GLU A 239 -3.78 16.83 -6.53
CA GLU A 239 -3.12 15.75 -7.22
C GLU A 239 -3.01 14.51 -6.32
N GLU A 240 -3.23 13.35 -6.90
CA GLU A 240 -3.16 12.09 -6.18
C GLU A 240 -1.73 11.59 -6.03
N VAL A 241 -1.42 11.14 -4.83
CA VAL A 241 -0.17 10.41 -4.54
C VAL A 241 -0.54 9.09 -3.90
N HIS A 242 -0.16 7.99 -4.53
CA HIS A 242 -0.40 6.68 -3.95
C HIS A 242 0.75 5.70 -4.16
N ASN A 243 0.83 4.76 -3.23
CA ASN A 243 1.75 3.64 -3.25
C ASN A 243 0.97 2.35 -3.06
N THR A 244 1.01 1.49 -4.07
CA THR A 244 0.42 0.16 -4.05
C THR A 244 1.53 -0.88 -4.05
N LYS A 245 1.47 -1.84 -3.14
CA LYS A 245 2.42 -2.96 -3.02
C LYS A 245 1.69 -4.28 -3.14
N MET A 246 2.27 -5.19 -3.90
CA MET A 246 1.88 -6.59 -3.94
C MET A 246 3.14 -7.45 -3.87
N LEU A 247 3.38 -8.05 -2.70
CA LEU A 247 4.62 -8.76 -2.41
C LEU A 247 4.35 -10.20 -2.01
N LEU A 248 5.11 -11.12 -2.57
CA LEU A 248 5.26 -12.48 -2.10
C LEU A 248 6.37 -12.48 -1.05
N LYS A 249 6.10 -13.01 0.14
CA LYS A 249 7.07 -13.15 1.22
C LYS A 249 7.38 -14.61 1.49
N TYR A 250 8.64 -14.91 1.73
CA TYR A 250 9.14 -16.20 2.21
C TYR A 250 9.71 -16.03 3.61
N HIS A 251 9.08 -16.64 4.61
CA HIS A 251 9.41 -16.49 6.03
C HIS A 251 10.43 -17.52 6.49
N ILE A 252 11.46 -17.04 7.17
CA ILE A 252 12.53 -17.85 7.78
C ILE A 252 12.65 -17.43 9.25
N LYS A 253 11.86 -18.03 10.11
CA LYS A 253 11.76 -17.65 11.54
C LYS A 253 11.42 -16.14 11.65
N LYS A 254 12.27 -15.37 12.31
CA LYS A 254 12.14 -13.92 12.50
C LYS A 254 12.37 -13.09 11.23
N TYR A 255 12.93 -13.67 10.19
CA TYR A 255 13.28 -12.97 8.95
C TYR A 255 12.34 -13.35 7.81
N HIS A 256 12.24 -12.49 6.83
CA HIS A 256 11.59 -12.83 5.56
C HIS A 256 12.29 -12.17 4.39
N ILE A 257 12.18 -12.82 3.25
CA ILE A 257 12.58 -12.27 1.95
C ILE A 257 11.28 -11.95 1.21
N SER A 258 11.23 -10.80 0.57
CA SER A 258 10.08 -10.37 -0.23
C SER A 258 10.46 -10.12 -1.68
N SER A 259 9.54 -10.40 -2.58
CA SER A 259 9.65 -10.04 -3.98
C SER A 259 8.27 -9.75 -4.56
N GLY A 260 8.17 -8.79 -5.45
CA GLY A 260 6.88 -8.47 -6.05
C GLY A 260 6.88 -7.19 -6.86
N TYR A 261 5.75 -6.54 -6.86
CA TYR A 261 5.47 -5.36 -7.66
C TYR A 261 5.03 -4.20 -6.77
N GLU A 262 5.59 -3.04 -7.04
CA GLU A 262 5.17 -1.78 -6.42
C GLU A 262 4.81 -0.76 -7.49
N HIS A 263 3.68 -0.11 -7.31
CA HIS A 263 3.19 0.95 -8.18
C HIS A 263 3.09 2.25 -7.41
N PHE A 264 3.73 3.29 -7.91
CA PHE A 264 3.69 4.63 -7.35
C PHE A 264 3.05 5.58 -8.36
N LYS A 265 2.06 6.36 -7.92
CA LYS A 265 1.57 7.54 -8.63
C LYS A 265 2.01 8.78 -7.85
N ILE A 266 2.64 9.70 -8.53
CA ILE A 266 3.15 10.96 -7.99
C ILE A 266 2.58 12.05 -8.89
N GLY A 267 1.43 12.62 -8.52
CA GLY A 267 0.68 13.52 -9.39
C GLY A 267 0.38 12.88 -10.75
N VAL A 268 0.83 13.49 -11.83
CA VAL A 268 0.63 12.98 -13.20
C VAL A 268 1.54 11.80 -13.57
N SER A 269 2.56 11.52 -12.79
CA SER A 269 3.56 10.49 -13.11
C SER A 269 3.23 9.15 -12.47
N LYS A 270 3.42 8.07 -13.25
CA LYS A 270 3.22 6.68 -12.82
C LYS A 270 4.53 5.92 -12.93
N ILE A 271 4.91 5.22 -11.87
CA ILE A 271 6.13 4.40 -11.77
C ILE A 271 5.70 2.98 -11.44
N ASN A 272 6.16 2.04 -12.25
CA ASN A 272 5.87 0.62 -12.10
C ASN A 272 7.18 -0.11 -11.80
N ALA A 273 7.39 -0.49 -10.57
CA ALA A 273 8.65 -1.02 -10.12
C ALA A 273 8.55 -2.50 -9.71
N PHE A 274 9.56 -3.26 -10.07
CA PHE A 274 9.85 -4.54 -9.44
C PHE A 274 10.52 -4.29 -8.08
N SER A 275 10.13 -5.08 -7.09
CA SER A 275 10.57 -4.94 -5.71
C SER A 275 11.18 -6.23 -5.20
N VAL A 276 12.35 -6.12 -4.55
CA VAL A 276 13.00 -7.20 -3.82
C VAL A 276 13.46 -6.66 -2.47
N GLY A 277 13.18 -7.40 -1.41
CA GLY A 277 13.50 -6.91 -0.08
C GLY A 277 13.71 -7.99 0.96
N VAL A 278 14.06 -7.51 2.13
CA VAL A 278 14.23 -8.30 3.33
C VAL A 278 13.50 -7.64 4.49
N GLY A 279 13.13 -8.43 5.48
CA GLY A 279 12.55 -7.90 6.69
C GLY A 279 12.78 -8.80 7.89
N ALA A 280 12.47 -8.26 9.07
CA ALA A 280 12.62 -8.95 10.34
C ALA A 280 11.49 -8.56 11.29
N SER A 281 11.08 -9.52 12.13
CA SER A 281 10.05 -9.34 13.18
C SER A 281 10.68 -9.61 14.56
N PHE A 282 10.35 -8.78 15.53
CA PHE A 282 10.87 -8.83 16.91
C PHE A 282 9.76 -8.63 17.93
#